data_7539f2fdb7b2cce29168dbe2959c547c
#
_entry.id   7539f2fdb7b2cce29168dbe2959c547c
#
_cell.length_a   1.000
_cell.length_b   1.000
_cell.length_c   1.000
_cell.angle_alpha   90.00
_cell.angle_beta   90.00
_cell.angle_gamma   90.00
#
_symmetry.space_group_name_H-M   'P 1'
#
loop_
_entity.id
_entity.type
_entity.pdbx_description
1 polymer ?
#
loop_
_entity_poly.entity_id
_entity_poly.type
_entity_poly.pdbx_seq_one_letter_code
_entity_poly.pdbx_strand_id
1 'polypeptide(L)'
;MPHPAVLRNRGYSGQPREAAPSGTLFPAGRWLSTLPGCAALPELAELRAPGMERLQDPLILLFAIASNAIALLLLGLSWWRPNAARIAFAVLFGWAAWYNASLAWNDPSVFHQFNDLAWIDAYKNFIDGPFHVHTQRWIAAIAFGQGLVALGLLVRGRVRRIAAFGGIVFLLAIAPLGVGSAFPASLVLALALGLATLRRQMRQAGPVPEEGTKP
;
A
#
# COMPACT_ATOMS: atom_id res chain seq x y z
N MET A 1 53.94 -30.54 -10.19
CA MET A 1 54.97 -29.47 -10.13
C MET A 1 54.65 -28.52 -11.29
N PRO A 2 54.48 -27.25 -11.13
CA PRO A 2 55.20 -26.29 -10.32
C PRO A 2 54.32 -25.35 -9.47
N HIS A 3 54.98 -24.53 -8.68
CA HIS A 3 54.65 -23.67 -7.56
C HIS A 3 53.70 -22.46 -7.78
N PRO A 4 53.16 -21.93 -6.67
CA PRO A 4 52.24 -20.81 -6.66
C PRO A 4 52.96 -19.46 -6.69
N ALA A 5 52.37 -18.48 -7.42
CA ALA A 5 52.81 -17.09 -7.45
C ALA A 5 52.18 -16.29 -6.31
N VAL A 6 53.06 -15.73 -5.50
CA VAL A 6 52.81 -14.75 -4.45
C VAL A 6 52.31 -13.44 -5.06
N LEU A 7 51.09 -13.03 -4.75
CA LEU A 7 50.59 -11.68 -5.08
C LEU A 7 50.82 -10.70 -3.93
N ARG A 8 51.68 -9.78 -4.22
CA ARG A 8 52.19 -8.63 -3.48
C ARG A 8 51.04 -7.68 -3.08
N ASN A 9 50.96 -7.43 -1.80
CA ASN A 9 50.19 -6.42 -1.14
C ASN A 9 50.68 -5.02 -1.59
N ARG A 10 49.86 -4.24 -2.32
CA ARG A 10 50.09 -2.81 -2.59
C ARG A 10 49.34 -2.00 -1.59
N GLY A 11 50.11 -1.36 -0.68
CA GLY A 11 49.65 -0.35 0.24
C GLY A 11 49.01 0.85 -0.51
N TYR A 12 47.85 1.23 -0.10
CA TYR A 12 47.22 2.49 -0.43
C TYR A 12 47.56 3.51 0.67
N SER A 13 48.59 4.27 0.45
CA SER A 13 48.93 5.48 1.21
C SER A 13 48.57 6.69 0.40
N GLY A 14 47.82 7.63 0.99
CA GLY A 14 47.77 8.99 0.51
C GLY A 14 46.38 9.47 0.07
N GLN A 15 45.50 9.82 1.02
CA GLN A 15 44.50 10.84 0.76
C GLN A 15 45.02 12.20 1.21
N PRO A 16 44.99 13.21 0.35
CA PRO A 16 45.30 14.60 0.75
C PRO A 16 44.13 15.13 1.61
N ARG A 17 44.46 15.68 2.77
CA ARG A 17 43.55 16.49 3.59
C ARG A 17 43.24 17.77 2.80
N GLU A 18 42.03 17.91 2.31
CA GLU A 18 41.50 19.19 1.89
C GLU A 18 41.27 20.10 3.10
N ALA A 19 41.91 21.25 3.04
CA ALA A 19 41.79 22.31 4.03
C ALA A 19 40.39 22.93 3.98
N ALA A 20 39.73 23.01 5.13
CA ALA A 20 38.48 23.71 5.29
C ALA A 20 38.64 25.24 5.05
N PRO A 21 37.73 25.89 4.31
CA PRO A 21 37.72 27.35 4.24
C PRO A 21 37.14 27.90 5.53
N SER A 22 37.94 28.72 6.21
CA SER A 22 37.57 29.60 7.30
C SER A 22 36.62 30.70 6.79
N GLY A 23 35.33 30.52 7.05
CA GLY A 23 34.31 31.54 6.84
C GLY A 23 33.38 31.58 8.04
N THR A 24 33.76 32.39 9.01
CA THR A 24 32.94 32.76 10.16
C THR A 24 31.74 33.58 9.71
N LEU A 25 30.57 33.00 9.73
CA LEU A 25 29.31 33.75 9.78
C LEU A 25 28.44 33.15 10.86
N PHE A 26 28.11 33.98 11.83
CA PHE A 26 27.38 33.80 13.08
C PHE A 26 26.34 32.64 13.07
N PRO A 27 26.44 31.69 14.01
CA PRO A 27 25.35 30.73 14.21
C PRO A 27 24.24 31.40 15.04
N ALA A 28 23.20 31.84 14.37
CA ALA A 28 21.96 32.37 14.98
C ALA A 28 21.15 31.31 15.77
N GLY A 29 21.71 30.12 15.98
CA GLY A 29 21.01 28.98 16.60
C GLY A 29 21.31 28.72 18.08
N ARG A 30 22.22 29.46 18.73
CA ARG A 30 22.67 29.14 20.09
C ARG A 30 21.91 29.85 21.22
N TRP A 31 20.98 30.76 20.92
CA TRP A 31 20.24 31.50 21.95
C TRP A 31 18.89 30.87 22.33
N LEU A 32 18.42 29.86 21.57
CA LEU A 32 17.11 29.22 21.85
C LEU A 32 17.23 27.98 22.76
N SER A 33 18.44 27.49 23.03
CA SER A 33 18.63 26.27 23.87
C SER A 33 18.69 26.55 25.38
N THR A 34 18.59 27.81 25.82
CA THR A 34 18.69 28.19 27.24
C THR A 34 17.37 28.57 27.89
N LEU A 35 16.25 28.49 27.16
CA LEU A 35 14.94 28.76 27.78
C LEU A 35 14.41 27.46 28.41
N PRO A 36 14.12 27.42 29.72
CA PRO A 36 13.50 26.28 30.38
C PRO A 36 12.06 26.16 29.84
N GLY A 37 11.84 25.20 28.95
CA GLY A 37 10.59 24.96 28.24
C GLY A 37 10.74 24.56 26.77
N CYS A 38 11.89 24.85 26.13
CA CYS A 38 12.13 24.45 24.74
C CYS A 38 12.62 23.00 24.59
N ALA A 39 12.89 22.29 25.68
CA ALA A 39 13.29 20.87 25.65
C ALA A 39 12.15 19.93 25.22
N ALA A 40 10.90 20.40 25.24
CA ALA A 40 9.73 19.60 24.84
C ALA A 40 9.45 19.62 23.31
N LEU A 41 10.13 20.48 22.56
CA LEU A 41 9.91 20.59 21.11
C LEU A 41 10.36 19.37 20.30
N PRO A 42 11.48 18.67 20.62
CA PRO A 42 11.83 17.45 19.91
C PRO A 42 10.85 16.30 20.19
N GLU A 43 10.29 16.22 21.40
CA GLU A 43 9.34 15.17 21.77
C GLU A 43 7.98 15.32 21.04
N LEU A 44 7.57 16.57 20.75
CA LEU A 44 6.40 16.84 19.91
C LEU A 44 6.65 16.52 18.43
N ALA A 45 7.88 16.56 17.96
CA ALA A 45 8.24 16.17 16.61
C ALA A 45 8.20 14.64 16.44
N GLU A 46 8.53 13.87 17.48
CA GLU A 46 8.42 12.41 17.48
C GLU A 46 6.97 11.90 17.53
N LEU A 47 6.04 12.70 18.08
CA LEU A 47 4.60 12.39 18.05
C LEU A 47 3.97 12.55 16.65
N ARG A 48 4.71 13.05 15.69
CA ARG A 48 4.24 13.14 14.32
C ARG A 48 4.16 11.74 13.74
N ALA A 49 2.93 11.28 13.49
CA ALA A 49 2.68 9.95 12.94
C ALA A 49 3.61 9.66 11.75
N PRO A 50 4.37 8.54 11.75
CA PRO A 50 5.25 8.19 10.65
C PRO A 50 4.44 8.15 9.35
N GLY A 51 4.87 8.91 8.37
CA GLY A 51 4.17 9.04 7.08
C GLY A 51 3.55 10.41 6.80
N MET A 52 3.33 11.28 7.82
CA MET A 52 2.82 12.63 7.55
C MET A 52 3.83 13.54 6.83
N GLU A 53 5.12 13.32 7.00
CA GLU A 53 6.16 14.06 6.28
C GLU A 53 6.12 13.78 4.77
N ARG A 54 5.75 12.56 4.38
CA ARG A 54 5.63 12.16 2.97
C ARG A 54 4.38 12.72 2.28
N LEU A 55 3.36 13.14 3.03
CA LEU A 55 2.20 13.86 2.45
C LEU A 55 2.57 15.27 1.95
N GLN A 56 3.79 15.75 2.21
CA GLN A 56 4.31 16.99 1.62
C GLN A 56 4.78 16.79 0.17
N ASP A 57 4.98 15.53 -0.28
CA ASP A 57 5.22 15.25 -1.68
C ASP A 57 3.90 15.40 -2.46
N PRO A 58 3.82 16.35 -3.41
CA PRO A 58 2.59 16.62 -4.15
C PRO A 58 2.09 15.42 -4.95
N LEU A 59 2.97 14.50 -5.37
CA LEU A 59 2.57 13.28 -6.06
C LEU A 59 1.89 12.30 -5.10
N ILE A 60 2.44 12.10 -3.91
CA ILE A 60 1.84 11.21 -2.90
C ILE A 60 0.49 11.75 -2.46
N LEU A 61 0.38 13.06 -2.26
CA LEU A 61 -0.88 13.71 -1.94
C LEU A 61 -1.92 13.53 -3.06
N LEU A 62 -1.51 13.71 -4.31
CA LEU A 62 -2.38 13.51 -5.47
C LEU A 62 -2.90 12.06 -5.54
N PHE A 63 -2.02 11.06 -5.35
CA PHE A 63 -2.43 9.66 -5.33
C PHE A 63 -3.36 9.34 -4.16
N ALA A 64 -3.13 9.92 -2.98
CA ALA A 64 -4.01 9.76 -1.83
C ALA A 64 -5.41 10.36 -2.09
N ILE A 65 -5.48 11.56 -2.66
CA ILE A 65 -6.76 12.20 -3.02
C ILE A 65 -7.49 11.38 -4.09
N ALA A 66 -6.79 10.98 -5.16
CA ALA A 66 -7.37 10.22 -6.25
C ALA A 66 -7.91 8.87 -5.78
N SER A 67 -7.15 8.12 -4.97
CA SER A 67 -7.58 6.82 -4.44
C SER A 67 -8.81 6.93 -3.54
N ASN A 68 -8.86 7.95 -2.68
CA ASN A 68 -10.02 8.19 -1.83
C ASN A 68 -11.25 8.64 -2.65
N ALA A 69 -11.07 9.49 -3.66
CA ALA A 69 -12.16 9.87 -4.57
C ALA A 69 -12.73 8.66 -5.31
N ILE A 70 -11.88 7.79 -5.85
CA ILE A 70 -12.30 6.54 -6.50
C ILE A 70 -13.04 5.64 -5.51
N ALA A 71 -12.56 5.51 -4.27
CA ALA A 71 -13.20 4.70 -3.25
C ALA A 71 -14.61 5.19 -2.92
N LEU A 72 -14.80 6.50 -2.76
CA LEU A 72 -16.10 7.11 -2.50
C LEU A 72 -17.04 6.98 -3.71
N LEU A 73 -16.55 7.16 -4.93
CA LEU A 73 -17.33 6.92 -6.16
C LEU A 73 -17.80 5.46 -6.25
N LEU A 74 -16.91 4.50 -5.96
CA LEU A 74 -17.26 3.08 -5.95
C LEU A 74 -18.24 2.74 -4.83
N LEU A 75 -18.13 3.38 -3.66
CA LEU A 75 -19.10 3.22 -2.58
C LEU A 75 -20.51 3.70 -3.01
N GLY A 76 -20.60 4.89 -3.59
CA GLY A 76 -21.85 5.41 -4.14
C GLY A 76 -22.42 4.51 -5.24
N LEU A 77 -21.55 4.07 -6.17
CA LEU A 77 -21.94 3.17 -7.25
C LEU A 77 -22.45 1.81 -6.71
N SER A 78 -21.83 1.29 -5.64
CA SER A 78 -22.24 0.06 -4.97
C SER A 78 -23.63 0.18 -4.35
N TRP A 79 -23.98 1.38 -3.91
CA TRP A 79 -25.29 1.68 -3.36
C TRP A 79 -26.36 1.73 -4.45
N TRP A 80 -26.14 2.44 -5.53
CA TRP A 80 -27.15 2.68 -6.57
C TRP A 80 -27.19 1.62 -7.65
N ARG A 81 -26.01 1.16 -8.13
CA ARG A 81 -25.87 0.23 -9.25
C ARG A 81 -24.87 -0.91 -8.96
N PRO A 82 -25.22 -1.88 -8.11
CA PRO A 82 -24.29 -2.92 -7.65
C PRO A 82 -23.69 -3.77 -8.79
N ASN A 83 -24.38 -3.89 -9.92
CA ASN A 83 -23.82 -4.57 -11.10
C ASN A 83 -22.73 -3.76 -11.78
N ALA A 84 -22.88 -2.45 -11.90
CA ALA A 84 -21.87 -1.56 -12.45
C ALA A 84 -20.66 -1.47 -11.51
N ALA A 85 -20.89 -1.36 -10.20
CA ALA A 85 -19.84 -1.39 -9.19
C ALA A 85 -18.98 -2.66 -9.30
N ARG A 86 -19.60 -3.82 -9.46
CA ARG A 86 -18.89 -5.09 -9.64
C ARG A 86 -17.95 -5.05 -10.86
N ILE A 87 -18.40 -4.53 -12.00
CA ILE A 87 -17.57 -4.40 -13.20
C ILE A 87 -16.43 -3.43 -12.94
N ALA A 88 -16.72 -2.29 -12.30
CA ALA A 88 -15.69 -1.31 -11.93
C ALA A 88 -14.65 -1.90 -10.97
N PHE A 89 -15.06 -2.72 -10.00
CA PHE A 89 -14.12 -3.47 -9.15
C PHE A 89 -13.30 -4.49 -9.95
N ALA A 90 -13.90 -5.20 -10.91
CA ALA A 90 -13.16 -6.12 -11.77
C ALA A 90 -12.09 -5.38 -12.60
N VAL A 91 -12.43 -4.20 -13.13
CA VAL A 91 -11.47 -3.34 -13.85
C VAL A 91 -10.36 -2.86 -12.89
N LEU A 92 -10.73 -2.39 -11.68
CA LEU A 92 -9.76 -1.91 -10.69
C LEU A 92 -8.77 -3.01 -10.30
N PHE A 93 -9.27 -4.20 -9.95
CA PHE A 93 -8.41 -5.33 -9.60
C PHE A 93 -7.58 -5.84 -10.79
N GLY A 94 -8.13 -5.83 -11.99
CA GLY A 94 -7.42 -6.19 -13.22
C GLY A 94 -6.29 -5.21 -13.54
N TRP A 95 -6.55 -3.91 -13.39
CA TRP A 95 -5.52 -2.87 -13.53
C TRP A 95 -4.44 -3.01 -12.46
N ALA A 96 -4.83 -3.22 -11.21
CA ALA A 96 -3.89 -3.41 -10.10
C ALA A 96 -3.02 -4.67 -10.31
N ALA A 97 -3.61 -5.76 -10.81
CA ALA A 97 -2.88 -6.99 -11.15
C ALA A 97 -1.84 -6.73 -12.24
N TRP A 98 -2.23 -6.05 -13.31
CA TRP A 98 -1.31 -5.69 -14.39
C TRP A 98 -0.18 -4.78 -13.90
N TYR A 99 -0.52 -3.75 -13.12
CA TYR A 99 0.44 -2.79 -12.58
C TYR A 99 1.46 -3.47 -11.65
N ASN A 100 0.98 -4.27 -10.69
CA ASN A 100 1.85 -5.02 -9.78
C ASN A 100 2.72 -6.05 -10.52
N ALA A 101 2.17 -6.74 -11.51
CA ALA A 101 2.96 -7.65 -12.34
C ALA A 101 4.06 -6.91 -13.12
N SER A 102 3.75 -5.74 -13.67
CA SER A 102 4.71 -4.90 -14.38
C SER A 102 5.85 -4.45 -13.47
N LEU A 103 5.53 -3.99 -12.25
CA LEU A 103 6.53 -3.58 -11.26
C LEU A 103 7.36 -4.78 -10.77
N ALA A 104 6.73 -5.92 -10.51
CA ALA A 104 7.44 -7.13 -10.10
C ALA A 104 8.51 -7.54 -11.12
N TRP A 105 8.27 -7.26 -12.40
CA TRP A 105 9.19 -7.62 -13.48
C TRP A 105 10.27 -6.56 -13.74
N ASN A 106 9.88 -5.28 -13.71
CA ASN A 106 10.77 -4.19 -14.11
C ASN A 106 11.56 -3.59 -12.94
N ASP A 107 10.92 -3.41 -11.77
CA ASP A 107 11.54 -2.79 -10.59
C ASP A 107 10.87 -3.26 -9.29
N PRO A 108 11.19 -4.46 -8.81
CA PRO A 108 10.62 -4.97 -7.55
C PRO A 108 11.08 -4.20 -6.32
N SER A 109 12.16 -3.39 -6.41
CA SER A 109 12.71 -2.64 -5.27
C SER A 109 11.77 -1.55 -4.76
N VAL A 110 10.87 -1.05 -5.62
CA VAL A 110 9.84 -0.05 -5.26
C VAL A 110 9.00 -0.50 -4.05
N PHE A 111 8.82 -1.81 -3.86
CA PHE A 111 8.01 -2.33 -2.75
C PHE A 111 8.71 -2.30 -1.39
N HIS A 112 10.03 -2.11 -1.32
CA HIS A 112 10.76 -2.06 -0.04
C HIS A 112 10.41 -0.80 0.76
N GLN A 113 10.03 0.29 0.10
CA GLN A 113 9.59 1.52 0.77
C GLN A 113 8.33 1.36 1.64
N PHE A 114 7.56 0.28 1.45
CA PHE A 114 6.39 0.01 2.30
C PHE A 114 6.78 -0.35 3.75
N ASN A 115 8.03 -0.74 4.01
CA ASN A 115 8.51 -0.95 5.37
C ASN A 115 8.38 0.31 6.23
N ASP A 116 8.82 1.45 5.69
CA ASP A 116 8.76 2.74 6.39
C ASP A 116 7.33 3.26 6.59
N LEU A 117 6.38 2.74 5.82
CA LEU A 117 4.97 3.16 5.84
C LEU A 117 4.09 2.25 6.69
N ALA A 118 4.54 1.04 6.99
CA ALA A 118 3.78 0.06 7.75
C ALA A 118 3.62 0.49 9.21
N TRP A 119 2.40 0.39 9.73
CA TRP A 119 2.08 0.78 11.12
C TRP A 119 2.28 -0.36 12.11
N ILE A 120 2.35 -1.59 11.64
CA ILE A 120 2.42 -2.80 12.45
C ILE A 120 3.79 -3.43 12.29
N ASP A 121 4.50 -3.68 13.40
CA ASP A 121 5.84 -4.26 13.40
C ASP A 121 5.90 -5.65 12.76
N ALA A 122 4.82 -6.43 12.83
CA ALA A 122 4.73 -7.71 12.13
C ALA A 122 4.86 -7.55 10.60
N TYR A 123 4.30 -6.46 10.02
CA TYR A 123 4.47 -6.16 8.59
C TYR A 123 5.88 -5.71 8.28
N LYS A 124 6.50 -4.86 9.12
CA LYS A 124 7.90 -4.45 8.95
C LYS A 124 8.83 -5.65 8.97
N ASN A 125 8.70 -6.52 9.96
CA ASN A 125 9.50 -7.74 10.08
C ASN A 125 9.28 -8.68 8.88
N PHE A 126 8.07 -8.76 8.35
CA PHE A 126 7.79 -9.55 7.14
C PHE A 126 8.44 -8.93 5.91
N ILE A 127 8.37 -7.60 5.76
CA ILE A 127 8.96 -6.88 4.62
C ILE A 127 10.47 -6.98 4.64
N ASP A 128 11.12 -6.77 5.79
CA ASP A 128 12.58 -6.86 5.94
C ASP A 128 13.13 -8.29 5.86
N GLY A 129 12.29 -9.28 6.15
CA GLY A 129 12.66 -10.69 6.15
C GLY A 129 12.25 -11.41 4.87
N PRO A 130 11.25 -12.31 4.94
CA PRO A 130 10.88 -13.21 3.84
C PRO A 130 10.49 -12.47 2.53
N PHE A 131 9.87 -11.29 2.66
CA PHE A 131 9.45 -10.50 1.51
C PHE A 131 10.65 -9.93 0.78
N HIS A 132 11.62 -9.33 1.49
CA HIS A 132 12.83 -8.75 0.89
C HIS A 132 13.62 -9.77 0.07
N VAL A 133 13.77 -11.00 0.59
CA VAL A 133 14.52 -12.08 -0.10
C VAL A 133 13.85 -12.50 -1.40
N HIS A 134 12.51 -12.44 -1.48
CA HIS A 134 11.74 -12.97 -2.61
C HIS A 134 10.67 -11.97 -3.10
N THR A 135 10.95 -10.67 -3.08
CA THR A 135 10.00 -9.60 -3.42
C THR A 135 9.26 -9.85 -4.72
N GLN A 136 9.98 -10.19 -5.79
CA GLN A 136 9.39 -10.47 -7.10
C GLN A 136 8.33 -11.58 -7.03
N ARG A 137 8.62 -12.68 -6.33
CA ARG A 137 7.69 -13.82 -6.20
C ARG A 137 6.44 -13.46 -5.42
N TRP A 138 6.61 -12.70 -4.32
CA TRP A 138 5.49 -12.24 -3.50
C TRP A 138 4.57 -11.30 -4.28
N ILE A 139 5.14 -10.33 -5.00
CA ILE A 139 4.34 -9.39 -5.80
C ILE A 139 3.69 -10.09 -6.99
N ALA A 140 4.37 -11.03 -7.64
CA ALA A 140 3.77 -11.84 -8.69
C ALA A 140 2.57 -12.67 -8.16
N ALA A 141 2.68 -13.25 -6.96
CA ALA A 141 1.57 -13.97 -6.32
C ALA A 141 0.40 -13.03 -5.97
N ILE A 142 0.69 -11.82 -5.47
CA ILE A 142 -0.32 -10.78 -5.21
C ILE A 142 -1.01 -10.39 -6.52
N ALA A 143 -0.26 -10.09 -7.58
CA ALA A 143 -0.79 -9.73 -8.88
C ALA A 143 -1.69 -10.86 -9.46
N PHE A 144 -1.24 -12.10 -9.35
CA PHE A 144 -2.03 -13.26 -9.76
C PHE A 144 -3.34 -13.37 -8.97
N GLY A 145 -3.29 -13.22 -7.64
CA GLY A 145 -4.48 -13.21 -6.77
C GLY A 145 -5.46 -12.09 -7.15
N GLN A 146 -4.97 -10.88 -7.42
CA GLN A 146 -5.78 -9.76 -7.90
C GLN A 146 -6.44 -10.07 -9.25
N GLY A 147 -5.72 -10.70 -10.17
CA GLY A 147 -6.25 -11.16 -11.45
C GLY A 147 -7.38 -12.19 -11.28
N LEU A 148 -7.21 -13.15 -10.37
CA LEU A 148 -8.26 -14.12 -10.03
C LEU A 148 -9.50 -13.44 -9.44
N VAL A 149 -9.33 -12.45 -8.57
CA VAL A 149 -10.44 -11.64 -8.05
C VAL A 149 -11.14 -10.90 -9.18
N ALA A 150 -10.40 -10.25 -10.07
CA ALA A 150 -10.96 -9.51 -11.21
C ALA A 150 -11.83 -10.43 -12.10
N LEU A 151 -11.28 -11.55 -12.51
CA LEU A 151 -12.00 -12.53 -13.35
C LEU A 151 -13.18 -13.16 -12.60
N GLY A 152 -12.97 -13.54 -11.34
CA GLY A 152 -14.00 -14.15 -10.52
C GLY A 152 -15.21 -13.23 -10.25
N LEU A 153 -14.98 -11.92 -10.16
CA LEU A 153 -16.05 -10.94 -10.05
C LEU A 153 -16.92 -10.89 -11.32
N LEU A 154 -16.40 -11.21 -12.49
CA LEU A 154 -17.17 -11.24 -13.74
C LEU A 154 -18.00 -12.52 -13.89
N VAL A 155 -17.63 -13.61 -13.26
CA VAL A 155 -18.34 -14.88 -13.26
C VAL A 155 -19.62 -14.82 -12.41
N ARG A 156 -20.53 -15.78 -12.57
CA ARG A 156 -21.78 -15.87 -11.80
C ARG A 156 -21.71 -16.93 -10.70
N GLY A 157 -22.62 -16.88 -9.76
CA GLY A 157 -22.80 -17.92 -8.74
C GLY A 157 -21.78 -17.88 -7.60
N ARG A 158 -21.31 -19.04 -7.14
CA ARG A 158 -20.41 -19.19 -5.99
C ARG A 158 -19.04 -18.56 -6.22
N VAL A 159 -18.50 -18.70 -7.43
CA VAL A 159 -17.17 -18.15 -7.79
C VAL A 159 -17.10 -16.65 -7.54
N ARG A 160 -18.13 -15.90 -7.94
CA ARG A 160 -18.19 -14.46 -7.67
C ARG A 160 -18.18 -14.13 -6.18
N ARG A 161 -18.90 -14.91 -5.34
CA ARG A 161 -18.93 -14.66 -3.89
C ARG A 161 -17.54 -14.90 -3.27
N ILE A 162 -16.87 -15.97 -3.69
CA ILE A 162 -15.51 -16.28 -3.25
C ILE A 162 -14.55 -15.17 -3.70
N ALA A 163 -14.64 -14.72 -4.96
CA ALA A 163 -13.81 -13.62 -5.46
C ALA A 163 -14.06 -12.31 -4.71
N ALA A 164 -15.33 -11.97 -4.43
CA ALA A 164 -15.65 -10.78 -3.65
C ALA A 164 -15.10 -10.88 -2.22
N PHE A 165 -15.25 -12.02 -1.56
CA PHE A 165 -14.67 -12.26 -0.24
C PHE A 165 -13.14 -12.15 -0.26
N GLY A 166 -12.47 -12.79 -1.22
CA GLY A 166 -11.02 -12.69 -1.40
C GLY A 166 -10.56 -11.25 -1.64
N GLY A 167 -11.30 -10.49 -2.46
CA GLY A 167 -11.03 -9.07 -2.68
C GLY A 167 -11.18 -8.23 -1.41
N ILE A 168 -12.20 -8.48 -0.58
CA ILE A 168 -12.39 -7.80 0.71
C ILE A 168 -11.23 -8.13 1.65
N VAL A 169 -10.88 -9.41 1.80
CA VAL A 169 -9.77 -9.85 2.65
C VAL A 169 -8.46 -9.20 2.19
N PHE A 170 -8.20 -9.15 0.88
CA PHE A 170 -7.02 -8.50 0.33
C PHE A 170 -6.97 -7.01 0.67
N LEU A 171 -8.09 -6.27 0.46
CA LEU A 171 -8.15 -4.83 0.76
C LEU A 171 -7.95 -4.53 2.25
N LEU A 172 -8.47 -5.38 3.13
CA LEU A 172 -8.26 -5.27 4.57
C LEU A 172 -6.81 -5.61 4.96
N ALA A 173 -6.21 -6.62 4.32
CA ALA A 173 -4.82 -7.02 4.58
C ALA A 173 -3.81 -5.95 4.19
N ILE A 174 -4.06 -5.17 3.13
CA ILE A 174 -3.15 -4.09 2.73
C ILE A 174 -3.34 -2.80 3.53
N ALA A 175 -4.47 -2.63 4.24
CA ALA A 175 -4.75 -1.40 5.00
C ALA A 175 -3.63 -1.02 6.01
N PRO A 176 -3.02 -1.96 6.77
CA PRO A 176 -1.94 -1.64 7.71
C PRO A 176 -0.63 -1.16 7.05
N LEU A 177 -0.48 -1.29 5.74
CA LEU A 177 0.67 -0.74 5.00
C LEU A 177 0.61 0.80 4.86
N GLY A 178 -0.44 1.44 5.39
CA GLY A 178 -0.53 2.88 5.51
C GLY A 178 -0.81 3.61 4.18
N VAL A 179 -0.36 4.86 4.10
CA VAL A 179 -0.66 5.76 2.97
C VAL A 179 -0.15 5.22 1.63
N GLY A 180 0.95 4.46 1.63
CA GLY A 180 1.49 3.83 0.41
C GLY A 180 0.56 2.79 -0.21
N SER A 181 -0.33 2.17 0.59
CA SER A 181 -1.33 1.18 0.14
C SER A 181 -2.74 1.76 -0.05
N ALA A 182 -2.82 3.08 -0.27
CA ALA A 182 -4.08 3.82 -0.43
C ALA A 182 -4.98 3.80 0.83
N PHE A 183 -4.41 3.78 2.04
CA PHE A 183 -5.18 4.00 3.26
C PHE A 183 -5.66 5.47 3.33
N PRO A 184 -6.91 5.78 3.75
CA PRO A 184 -7.98 4.88 4.19
C PRO A 184 -8.86 4.33 3.06
N ALA A 185 -8.59 4.65 1.79
CA ALA A 185 -9.40 4.23 0.64
C ALA A 185 -9.57 2.70 0.57
N SER A 186 -8.56 1.91 0.96
CA SER A 186 -8.65 0.44 0.99
C SER A 186 -9.78 -0.08 1.88
N LEU A 187 -10.03 0.56 3.03
CA LEU A 187 -11.16 0.21 3.92
C LEU A 187 -12.50 0.57 3.28
N VAL A 188 -12.58 1.74 2.65
CA VAL A 188 -13.79 2.20 1.96
C VAL A 188 -14.11 1.28 0.77
N LEU A 189 -13.08 0.85 0.02
CA LEU A 189 -13.22 -0.11 -1.08
C LEU A 189 -13.69 -1.48 -0.59
N ALA A 190 -13.17 -1.98 0.54
CA ALA A 190 -13.63 -3.23 1.14
C ALA A 190 -15.12 -3.17 1.52
N LEU A 191 -15.54 -2.07 2.15
CA LEU A 191 -16.95 -1.81 2.47
C LEU A 191 -17.81 -1.74 1.20
N ALA A 192 -17.35 -1.00 0.18
CA ALA A 192 -18.07 -0.83 -1.09
C ALA A 192 -18.27 -2.17 -1.82
N LEU A 193 -17.23 -3.03 -1.85
CA LEU A 193 -17.31 -4.36 -2.47
C LEU A 193 -18.28 -5.28 -1.70
N GLY A 194 -18.23 -5.24 -0.37
CA GLY A 194 -19.18 -5.94 0.50
C GLY A 194 -20.63 -5.51 0.24
N LEU A 195 -20.87 -4.19 0.19
CA LEU A 195 -22.18 -3.61 -0.07
C LEU A 195 -22.72 -4.00 -1.46
N ALA A 196 -21.89 -3.93 -2.50
CA ALA A 196 -22.27 -4.36 -3.86
C ALA A 196 -22.70 -5.83 -3.91
N THR A 197 -22.02 -6.68 -3.11
CA THR A 197 -22.30 -8.11 -3.07
C THR A 197 -23.62 -8.40 -2.31
N LEU A 198 -23.83 -7.77 -1.15
CA LEU A 198 -25.01 -7.96 -0.30
C LEU A 198 -26.29 -7.41 -0.98
N ARG A 199 -26.27 -6.18 -1.49
CA ARG A 199 -27.42 -5.57 -2.13
C ARG A 199 -27.92 -6.32 -3.36
N ARG A 200 -27.02 -6.94 -4.08
CA ARG A 200 -27.39 -7.80 -5.19
C ARG A 200 -28.09 -9.06 -4.74
N GLN A 201 -27.68 -9.67 -3.63
CA GLN A 201 -28.35 -10.86 -3.07
C GLN A 201 -29.76 -10.52 -2.66
N MET A 202 -30.00 -9.39 -1.97
CA MET A 202 -31.32 -8.95 -1.57
C MET A 202 -32.25 -8.69 -2.79
N ARG A 203 -31.73 -8.09 -3.87
CA ARG A 203 -32.50 -7.87 -5.09
C ARG A 203 -32.85 -9.16 -5.84
N GLN A 204 -32.10 -10.24 -5.65
CA GLN A 204 -32.35 -11.55 -6.26
C GLN A 204 -33.28 -12.43 -5.43
N ALA A 205 -33.40 -12.17 -4.12
CA ALA A 205 -34.23 -12.93 -3.22
C ALA A 205 -35.74 -12.68 -3.42
N GLY A 206 -36.15 -11.64 -4.16
CA GLY A 206 -37.55 -11.33 -4.48
C GLY A 206 -38.48 -11.18 -3.25
N PRO A 207 -39.67 -10.63 -3.37
CA PRO A 207 -40.70 -10.81 -2.35
C PRO A 207 -41.06 -12.30 -2.33
N VAL A 208 -41.08 -12.88 -1.12
CA VAL A 208 -41.63 -14.22 -0.89
C VAL A 208 -43.06 -14.20 -1.47
N PRO A 209 -43.43 -15.10 -2.41
CA PRO A 209 -44.82 -15.18 -2.85
C PRO A 209 -45.67 -15.38 -1.59
N GLU A 210 -46.58 -14.46 -1.32
CA GLU A 210 -47.64 -14.71 -0.34
C GLU A 210 -48.35 -15.96 -0.82
N GLU A 211 -48.11 -17.05 -0.09
CA GLU A 211 -48.78 -18.30 -0.28
C GLU A 211 -50.27 -18.00 -0.08
N GLY A 212 -50.98 -17.90 -1.21
CA GLY A 212 -52.38 -17.46 -1.26
C GLY A 212 -53.18 -18.26 -0.25
N THR A 213 -53.81 -17.56 0.67
CA THR A 213 -54.99 -17.99 1.39
C THR A 213 -56.00 -18.46 0.33
N LYS A 214 -56.00 -19.76 0.08
CA LYS A 214 -57.13 -20.38 -0.65
C LYS A 214 -58.37 -20.21 0.21
N PRO A 215 -59.46 -19.75 -0.34
CA PRO A 215 -60.76 -19.67 0.34
C PRO A 215 -61.32 -21.05 0.68
#